data_bfdfedb80e40dd04447da6733e699f0a
#
_entry.id   bfdfedb80e40dd04447da6733e699f0a
#
_cell.length_a   1.000
_cell.length_b   1.000
_cell.length_c   1.000
_cell.angle_alpha   90.00
_cell.angle_beta   90.00
_cell.angle_gamma   90.00
#
_symmetry.space_group_name_H-M   'P 1'
#
loop_
_entity.id
_entity.type
_entity.pdbx_description
1 polymer ?
#
loop_
_entity_poly.entity_id
_entity_poly.type
_entity_poly.pdbx_seq_one_letter_code
_entity_poly.pdbx_strand_id
1 'polypeptide(L)'
;MRKYDTVIGLEIHVALLTESKFLCGCSTAFGAPPNSQCCPVCLGLPGALPLLNEKAVEYAVKAGLALNCNIHYFSKFDRKNYFYPDLPKAYQITQEAFPLCTEGYLEYYCDDQLFRTSITRIQMEEEAGKLVHSGSSIVESEYSLVDYNRAGIPLIEIVTAPEIKIGRASCRERV
;
A
#
# COMPACT_ATOMS: atom_id res chain seq x y z
N MET A 1 16.85 24.53 27.85
CA MET A 1 16.15 23.35 27.29
C MET A 1 15.83 23.63 25.85
N ARG A 2 16.17 22.70 24.92
CA ARG A 2 15.70 22.82 23.53
C ARG A 2 14.19 22.58 23.49
N LYS A 3 13.45 23.49 22.88
CA LYS A 3 12.01 23.33 22.66
C LYS A 3 11.83 22.58 21.35
N TYR A 4 11.13 21.45 21.37
CA TYR A 4 10.81 20.65 20.19
C TYR A 4 9.33 20.84 19.84
N ASP A 5 9.05 21.01 18.56
CA ASP A 5 7.69 20.96 18.00
C ASP A 5 7.46 19.58 17.38
N THR A 6 6.40 18.91 17.80
CA THR A 6 6.00 17.63 17.23
C THR A 6 5.23 17.86 15.93
N VAL A 7 5.66 17.18 14.87
CA VAL A 7 4.98 17.11 13.58
C VAL A 7 4.75 15.65 13.21
N ILE A 8 3.64 15.36 12.54
CA ILE A 8 3.20 14.02 12.18
C ILE A 8 3.06 13.94 10.66
N GLY A 9 3.68 12.94 10.05
CA GLY A 9 3.41 12.48 8.70
C GLY A 9 2.66 11.16 8.75
N LEU A 10 1.84 10.89 7.74
CA LEU A 10 1.09 9.64 7.60
C LEU A 10 1.53 8.92 6.33
N GLU A 11 1.64 7.61 6.44
CA GLU A 11 1.74 6.66 5.33
C GLU A 11 0.51 5.76 5.40
N ILE A 12 -0.28 5.73 4.32
CA ILE A 12 -1.57 5.08 4.31
C ILE A 12 -1.61 4.10 3.14
N HIS A 13 -1.75 2.81 3.44
CA HIS A 13 -1.97 1.78 2.44
C HIS A 13 -3.46 1.60 2.16
N VAL A 14 -3.82 1.59 0.88
CA VAL A 14 -5.19 1.35 0.42
C VAL A 14 -5.20 0.21 -0.59
N ALA A 15 -5.87 -0.89 -0.25
CA ALA A 15 -6.08 -1.99 -1.19
C ALA A 15 -7.07 -1.54 -2.29
N LEU A 16 -6.68 -1.74 -3.55
CA LEU A 16 -7.52 -1.42 -4.69
C LEU A 16 -8.51 -2.57 -4.97
N LEU A 17 -9.78 -2.26 -5.14
CA LEU A 17 -10.85 -3.24 -5.35
C LEU A 17 -10.89 -3.72 -6.81
N THR A 18 -9.81 -4.37 -7.24
CA THR A 18 -9.73 -5.04 -8.54
C THR A 18 -10.16 -6.51 -8.41
N GLU A 19 -10.62 -7.11 -9.49
CA GLU A 19 -11.00 -8.53 -9.53
C GLU A 19 -9.79 -9.46 -9.62
N SER A 20 -8.65 -8.93 -10.09
CA SER A 20 -7.40 -9.66 -10.22
C SER A 20 -6.24 -8.92 -9.56
N LYS A 21 -5.18 -9.67 -9.26
CA LYS A 21 -3.95 -9.15 -8.64
C LYS A 21 -3.23 -8.13 -9.52
N PHE A 22 -2.24 -7.48 -8.93
CA PHE A 22 -1.50 -6.36 -9.54
C PHE A 22 -0.76 -6.76 -10.82
N LEU A 23 -0.14 -7.93 -10.83
CA LEU A 23 0.76 -8.37 -11.90
C LEU A 23 0.39 -9.75 -12.50
N CYS A 24 -0.79 -10.29 -12.16
CA CYS A 24 -1.28 -11.57 -12.68
C CYS A 24 -2.81 -11.66 -12.61
N GLY A 25 -3.38 -12.68 -13.24
CA GLY A 25 -4.82 -12.91 -13.30
C GLY A 25 -5.43 -13.64 -12.09
N CYS A 26 -4.69 -13.89 -11.00
CA CYS A 26 -5.25 -14.51 -9.81
C CYS A 26 -6.32 -13.64 -9.18
N SER A 27 -7.39 -14.26 -8.67
CA SER A 27 -8.48 -13.57 -7.99
C SER A 27 -8.02 -12.85 -6.73
N THR A 28 -8.66 -11.73 -6.42
CA THR A 28 -8.50 -10.96 -5.17
C THR A 28 -9.66 -11.21 -4.20
N ALA A 29 -10.57 -12.13 -4.50
CA ALA A 29 -11.75 -12.42 -3.68
C ALA A 29 -11.34 -12.83 -2.25
N PHE A 30 -12.00 -12.22 -1.25
CA PHE A 30 -11.75 -12.52 0.15
C PHE A 30 -12.40 -13.86 0.56
N GLY A 31 -11.76 -14.59 1.48
CA GLY A 31 -12.34 -15.80 2.10
C GLY A 31 -12.11 -17.11 1.35
N ALA A 32 -11.30 -17.11 0.28
CA ALA A 32 -10.90 -18.34 -0.38
C ALA A 32 -9.99 -19.22 0.53
N PRO A 33 -9.95 -20.55 0.32
CA PRO A 33 -9.02 -21.41 1.07
C PRO A 33 -7.58 -20.93 0.96
N PRO A 34 -6.75 -21.08 2.01
CA PRO A 34 -5.35 -20.62 1.98
C PRO A 34 -4.59 -21.13 0.77
N ASN A 35 -3.77 -20.27 0.15
CA ASN A 35 -2.93 -20.55 -1.01
C ASN A 35 -3.68 -21.09 -2.27
N SER A 36 -4.99 -20.87 -2.38
CA SER A 36 -5.78 -21.29 -3.54
C SER A 36 -5.81 -20.24 -4.68
N GLN A 37 -5.43 -19.01 -4.39
CA GLN A 37 -5.39 -17.89 -5.35
C GLN A 37 -3.96 -17.48 -5.66
N CYS A 38 -3.12 -18.43 -6.03
CA CYS A 38 -1.71 -18.24 -6.31
C CYS A 38 -1.33 -18.82 -7.68
N CYS A 39 -0.37 -18.19 -8.35
CA CYS A 39 0.19 -18.66 -9.61
C CYS A 39 1.72 -18.44 -9.63
N PRO A 40 2.43 -18.99 -10.62
CA PRO A 40 3.87 -18.79 -10.75
C PRO A 40 4.32 -17.32 -10.75
N VAL A 41 3.48 -16.40 -11.26
CA VAL A 41 3.83 -14.96 -11.31
C VAL A 41 3.81 -14.36 -9.90
N CYS A 42 2.71 -14.45 -9.15
CA CYS A 42 2.62 -13.84 -7.82
C CYS A 42 3.50 -14.56 -6.79
N LEU A 43 3.89 -15.82 -7.05
CA LEU A 43 4.87 -16.56 -6.24
C LEU A 43 6.33 -16.30 -6.67
N GLY A 44 6.56 -15.60 -7.79
CA GLY A 44 7.89 -15.26 -8.25
C GLY A 44 8.72 -16.43 -8.76
N LEU A 45 8.07 -17.46 -9.34
CA LEU A 45 8.78 -18.61 -9.85
C LEU A 45 9.64 -18.26 -11.09
N PRO A 46 10.79 -18.93 -11.29
CA PRO A 46 11.66 -18.68 -12.43
C PRO A 46 10.93 -18.80 -13.77
N GLY A 47 11.16 -17.82 -14.65
CA GLY A 47 10.55 -17.78 -15.99
C GLY A 47 9.15 -17.20 -16.06
N ALA A 48 8.49 -16.90 -14.94
CA ALA A 48 7.22 -16.23 -14.93
C ALA A 48 7.37 -14.73 -15.24
N LEU A 49 6.52 -14.20 -16.14
CA LEU A 49 6.53 -12.79 -16.52
C LEU A 49 5.28 -12.08 -16.00
N PRO A 50 5.44 -10.92 -15.33
CA PRO A 50 4.31 -10.13 -14.86
C PRO A 50 3.59 -9.41 -16.01
N LEU A 51 2.27 -9.22 -15.82
CA LEU A 51 1.45 -8.37 -16.67
C LEU A 51 0.68 -7.39 -15.78
N LEU A 52 0.90 -6.10 -16.00
CA LEU A 52 0.30 -5.03 -15.19
C LEU A 52 -1.23 -5.00 -15.36
N ASN A 53 -1.93 -4.92 -14.22
CA ASN A 53 -3.37 -4.75 -14.18
C ASN A 53 -3.75 -3.30 -14.49
N GLU A 54 -4.33 -3.06 -15.67
CA GLU A 54 -4.77 -1.73 -16.11
C GLU A 54 -5.79 -1.09 -15.15
N LYS A 55 -6.69 -1.89 -14.58
CA LYS A 55 -7.70 -1.40 -13.63
C LYS A 55 -7.09 -0.89 -12.33
N ALA A 56 -5.99 -1.47 -11.89
CA ALA A 56 -5.25 -0.97 -10.74
C ALA A 56 -4.66 0.43 -11.03
N VAL A 57 -4.11 0.63 -12.23
CA VAL A 57 -3.60 1.96 -12.65
C VAL A 57 -4.74 2.98 -12.72
N GLU A 58 -5.89 2.61 -13.30
CA GLU A 58 -7.07 3.49 -13.35
C GLU A 58 -7.51 3.93 -11.95
N TYR A 59 -7.57 3.00 -10.98
CA TYR A 59 -7.95 3.33 -9.61
C TYR A 59 -6.92 4.20 -8.90
N ALA A 60 -5.64 3.95 -9.12
CA ALA A 60 -4.57 4.78 -8.57
C ALA A 60 -4.62 6.22 -9.12
N VAL A 61 -4.87 6.38 -10.42
CA VAL A 61 -5.08 7.71 -11.04
C VAL A 61 -6.31 8.41 -10.45
N LYS A 62 -7.43 7.69 -10.27
CA LYS A 62 -8.63 8.25 -9.63
C LYS A 62 -8.34 8.75 -8.21
N ALA A 63 -7.58 7.97 -7.43
CA ALA A 63 -7.17 8.38 -6.09
C ALA A 63 -6.28 9.63 -6.13
N GLY A 64 -5.34 9.69 -7.07
CA GLY A 64 -4.48 10.86 -7.27
C GLY A 64 -5.27 12.11 -7.61
N LEU A 65 -6.23 12.01 -8.52
CA LEU A 65 -7.12 13.13 -8.89
C LEU A 65 -8.00 13.59 -7.71
N ALA A 66 -8.53 12.64 -6.93
CA ALA A 66 -9.35 12.95 -5.75
C ALA A 66 -8.55 13.65 -4.64
N LEU A 67 -7.24 13.42 -4.58
CA LEU A 67 -6.31 14.05 -3.65
C LEU A 67 -5.56 15.24 -4.26
N ASN A 68 -6.05 15.77 -5.39
CA ASN A 68 -5.49 16.96 -6.06
C ASN A 68 -4.01 16.82 -6.45
N CYS A 69 -3.56 15.59 -6.74
CA CYS A 69 -2.19 15.33 -7.14
C CYS A 69 -1.93 15.64 -8.61
N ASN A 70 -0.68 15.95 -8.93
CA ASN A 70 -0.16 15.90 -10.29
C ASN A 70 0.01 14.44 -10.72
N ILE A 71 -0.60 14.07 -11.84
CA ILE A 71 -0.48 12.72 -12.42
C ILE A 71 0.67 12.70 -13.43
N HIS A 72 1.60 11.76 -13.27
CA HIS A 72 2.75 11.62 -14.16
C HIS A 72 2.45 10.65 -15.30
N TYR A 73 2.62 11.09 -16.55
CA TYR A 73 2.49 10.25 -17.75
C TYR A 73 3.65 9.27 -17.92
N PHE A 74 4.78 9.53 -17.27
CA PHE A 74 5.91 8.63 -17.18
C PHE A 74 6.12 8.20 -15.74
N SER A 75 6.01 6.91 -15.50
CA SER A 75 6.15 6.29 -14.20
C SER A 75 6.91 4.98 -14.34
N LYS A 76 7.58 4.54 -13.28
CA LYS A 76 8.41 3.34 -13.30
C LYS A 76 8.23 2.56 -12.00
N PHE A 77 8.23 1.23 -12.11
CA PHE A 77 8.27 0.36 -10.96
C PHE A 77 9.71 0.06 -10.53
N ASP A 78 9.92 0.00 -9.24
CA ASP A 78 11.16 -0.36 -8.58
C ASP A 78 10.94 -1.63 -7.74
N ARG A 79 12.04 -2.29 -7.35
CA ARG A 79 12.01 -3.46 -6.47
C ARG A 79 12.55 -3.07 -5.10
N LYS A 80 11.70 -3.15 -4.08
CA LYS A 80 12.09 -3.02 -2.68
C LYS A 80 12.46 -4.40 -2.16
N ASN A 81 13.76 -4.69 -2.11
CA ASN A 81 14.25 -6.00 -1.74
C ASN A 81 14.28 -6.17 -0.22
N TYR A 82 13.58 -7.17 0.28
CA TYR A 82 13.69 -7.64 1.66
C TYR A 82 13.27 -9.10 1.76
N PHE A 83 13.79 -9.81 2.78
CA PHE A 83 13.59 -11.25 2.93
C PHE A 83 12.69 -11.49 4.15
N TYR A 84 11.43 -11.83 3.87
CA TYR A 84 10.48 -12.20 4.90
C TYR A 84 9.53 -13.28 4.37
N PRO A 85 9.01 -14.21 5.22
CA PRO A 85 8.22 -15.35 4.73
C PRO A 85 6.95 -14.98 3.96
N ASP A 86 6.34 -13.83 4.22
CA ASP A 86 5.15 -13.35 3.54
C ASP A 86 5.43 -12.73 2.15
N LEU A 87 6.70 -12.61 1.78
CA LEU A 87 7.13 -12.04 0.51
C LEU A 87 7.77 -13.13 -0.38
N PRO A 88 6.98 -13.86 -1.19
CA PRO A 88 7.45 -15.06 -1.90
C PRO A 88 8.54 -14.77 -2.93
N LYS A 89 8.59 -13.55 -3.47
CA LYS A 89 9.57 -13.10 -4.46
C LYS A 89 10.86 -12.55 -3.84
N ALA A 90 10.91 -12.40 -2.50
CA ALA A 90 11.98 -11.69 -1.79
C ALA A 90 12.13 -10.20 -2.16
N TYR A 91 11.16 -9.64 -2.88
CA TYR A 91 11.02 -8.21 -3.15
C TYR A 91 9.55 -7.83 -3.29
N GLN A 92 9.25 -6.58 -3.01
CA GLN A 92 7.97 -5.95 -3.27
C GLN A 92 8.11 -5.00 -4.46
N ILE A 93 7.17 -5.04 -5.40
CA ILE A 93 7.07 -4.01 -6.43
C ILE A 93 6.51 -2.75 -5.79
N THR A 94 7.17 -1.63 -6.05
CA THR A 94 6.80 -0.30 -5.58
C THR A 94 7.18 0.77 -6.61
N GLN A 95 7.05 2.04 -6.27
CA GLN A 95 7.51 3.17 -7.08
C GLN A 95 8.18 4.20 -6.18
N GLU A 96 9.49 4.34 -6.25
CA GLU A 96 10.24 5.31 -5.44
C GLU A 96 10.71 6.50 -6.27
N ALA A 97 11.48 6.23 -7.33
CA ALA A 97 12.09 7.29 -8.13
C ALA A 97 11.09 8.03 -9.05
N PHE A 98 10.08 7.31 -9.56
CA PHE A 98 9.08 7.83 -10.50
C PHE A 98 7.68 7.39 -10.06
N PRO A 99 7.14 7.94 -8.96
CA PRO A 99 5.80 7.62 -8.50
C PRO A 99 4.73 8.06 -9.50
N LEU A 100 3.56 7.45 -9.44
CA LEU A 100 2.44 7.77 -10.33
C LEU A 100 1.92 9.19 -10.09
N CYS A 101 1.87 9.64 -8.83
CA CYS A 101 1.33 10.95 -8.48
C CYS A 101 2.22 11.65 -7.45
N THR A 102 2.28 12.99 -7.53
CA THR A 102 3.00 13.83 -6.56
C THR A 102 2.23 15.13 -6.28
N GLU A 103 2.67 15.86 -5.25
CA GLU A 103 2.28 17.25 -4.96
C GLU A 103 0.77 17.46 -4.82
N GLY A 104 0.08 16.55 -4.15
CA GLY A 104 -1.33 16.67 -3.86
C GLY A 104 -1.62 17.35 -2.53
N TYR A 105 -2.90 17.38 -2.19
CA TYR A 105 -3.35 17.84 -0.89
C TYR A 105 -4.74 17.31 -0.52
N LEU A 106 -5.00 17.27 0.79
CA LEU A 106 -6.31 17.00 1.37
C LEU A 106 -6.72 18.18 2.25
N GLU A 107 -7.93 18.70 2.04
CA GLU A 107 -8.56 19.67 2.94
C GLU A 107 -9.55 18.96 3.85
N TYR A 108 -9.56 19.34 5.12
CA TYR A 108 -10.45 18.77 6.12
C TYR A 108 -10.79 19.80 7.21
N TYR A 109 -11.95 19.62 7.84
CA TYR A 109 -12.38 20.45 8.96
C TYR A 109 -12.01 19.77 10.29
N CYS A 110 -11.55 20.57 11.23
CA CYS A 110 -11.34 20.18 12.62
C CYS A 110 -11.76 21.36 13.50
N ASP A 111 -12.71 21.15 14.41
CA ASP A 111 -13.28 22.20 15.27
C ASP A 111 -13.70 23.46 14.46
N ASP A 112 -14.46 23.25 13.39
CA ASP A 112 -14.95 24.29 12.45
C ASP A 112 -13.85 25.11 11.72
N GLN A 113 -12.60 24.73 11.85
CA GLN A 113 -11.49 25.32 11.10
C GLN A 113 -11.10 24.42 9.94
N LEU A 114 -10.89 25.03 8.78
CA LEU A 114 -10.38 24.37 7.59
C LEU A 114 -8.86 24.19 7.71
N PHE A 115 -8.40 22.96 7.56
CA PHE A 115 -7.00 22.59 7.47
C PHE A 115 -6.69 21.96 6.13
N ARG A 116 -5.43 22.04 5.75
CA ARG A 116 -4.89 21.39 4.56
C ARG A 116 -3.64 20.62 4.94
N THR A 117 -3.54 19.39 4.44
CA THR A 117 -2.35 18.55 4.56
C THR A 117 -1.84 18.20 3.17
N SER A 118 -0.55 18.42 2.95
CA SER A 118 0.08 18.13 1.67
C SER A 118 0.31 16.63 1.50
N ILE A 119 0.04 16.13 0.29
CA ILE A 119 0.37 14.77 -0.14
C ILE A 119 1.67 14.85 -0.92
N THR A 120 2.71 14.21 -0.41
CA THR A 120 4.03 14.22 -1.06
C THR A 120 4.00 13.39 -2.33
N ARG A 121 3.41 12.16 -2.23
CA ARG A 121 3.29 11.24 -3.36
C ARG A 121 2.20 10.21 -3.11
N ILE A 122 1.75 9.61 -4.20
CA ILE A 122 1.00 8.35 -4.21
C ILE A 122 1.75 7.40 -5.14
N GLN A 123 2.13 6.27 -4.61
CA GLN A 123 2.84 5.22 -5.32
C GLN A 123 2.01 3.94 -5.36
N MET A 124 2.18 3.18 -6.45
CA MET A 124 1.56 1.87 -6.56
C MET A 124 2.46 0.79 -5.97
N GLU A 125 1.87 -0.14 -5.27
CA GLU A 125 2.56 -1.26 -4.62
C GLU A 125 1.75 -2.55 -4.74
N GLU A 126 2.33 -3.64 -4.26
CA GLU A 126 1.65 -4.91 -4.07
C GLU A 126 1.63 -5.32 -2.60
N GLU A 127 0.55 -5.98 -2.19
CA GLU A 127 0.40 -6.51 -0.83
C GLU A 127 1.29 -7.73 -0.62
N ALA A 128 1.74 -7.92 0.62
CA ALA A 128 2.42 -9.14 1.07
C ALA A 128 1.42 -10.26 1.41
N GLY A 129 1.92 -11.48 1.62
CA GLY A 129 1.13 -12.60 2.12
C GLY A 129 0.68 -12.38 3.57
N LYS A 130 -0.10 -13.33 4.09
CA LYS A 130 -0.56 -13.33 5.48
C LYS A 130 0.20 -14.36 6.28
N LEU A 131 0.72 -13.96 7.44
CA LEU A 131 1.27 -14.88 8.44
C LEU A 131 0.22 -15.19 9.50
N VAL A 132 0.09 -16.47 9.84
CA VAL A 132 -0.75 -16.96 10.93
C VAL A 132 0.15 -17.69 11.90
N HIS A 133 0.38 -17.08 13.06
CA HIS A 133 1.22 -17.65 14.10
C HIS A 133 0.45 -18.69 14.93
N SER A 134 1.12 -19.79 15.31
CA SER A 134 0.62 -20.74 16.31
C SER A 134 0.72 -20.10 17.70
N GLY A 135 -0.25 -20.36 18.59
CA GLY A 135 -0.23 -19.83 19.95
C GLY A 135 -0.90 -18.46 20.10
N SER A 136 -0.82 -17.90 21.31
CA SER A 136 -1.50 -16.65 21.70
C SER A 136 -0.67 -15.40 21.41
N SER A 137 0.63 -15.54 21.15
CA SER A 137 1.54 -14.43 20.82
C SER A 137 2.63 -14.88 19.86
N ILE A 138 3.30 -13.92 19.21
CA ILE A 138 4.45 -14.17 18.33
C ILE A 138 5.60 -14.83 19.08
N VAL A 139 5.79 -14.48 20.35
CA VAL A 139 6.89 -15.00 21.20
C VAL A 139 6.67 -16.46 21.56
N GLU A 140 5.42 -16.90 21.69
CA GLU A 140 5.03 -18.28 22.06
C GLU A 140 4.77 -19.17 20.84
N SER A 141 4.96 -18.62 19.63
CA SER A 141 4.71 -19.36 18.40
C SER A 141 5.82 -20.33 18.08
N GLU A 142 5.50 -21.61 18.01
CA GLU A 142 6.44 -22.67 17.58
C GLU A 142 6.63 -22.70 16.06
N TYR A 143 5.59 -22.26 15.31
CA TYR A 143 5.62 -22.18 13.84
C TYR A 143 4.64 -21.12 13.34
N SER A 144 4.83 -20.71 12.11
CA SER A 144 3.91 -19.81 11.39
C SER A 144 3.49 -20.42 10.07
N LEU A 145 2.20 -20.33 9.77
CA LEU A 145 1.65 -20.68 8.47
C LEU A 145 1.65 -19.43 7.58
N VAL A 146 1.91 -19.63 6.29
CA VAL A 146 1.92 -18.56 5.30
C VAL A 146 0.80 -18.78 4.30
N ASP A 147 -0.05 -17.76 4.12
CA ASP A 147 -1.09 -17.71 3.10
C ASP A 147 -0.77 -16.62 2.09
N TYR A 148 -0.50 -17.01 0.84
CA TYR A 148 -0.16 -16.11 -0.25
C TYR A 148 -1.37 -15.64 -1.07
N ASN A 149 -2.60 -15.93 -0.66
CA ASN A 149 -3.77 -15.42 -1.37
C ASN A 149 -3.77 -13.89 -1.46
N ARG A 150 -3.30 -13.22 -0.42
CA ARG A 150 -3.19 -11.77 -0.38
C ARG A 150 -1.97 -11.23 -1.14
N ALA A 151 -0.89 -12.01 -1.26
CA ALA A 151 0.33 -11.58 -1.93
C ALA A 151 0.06 -11.17 -3.38
N GLY A 152 0.46 -9.95 -3.73
CA GLY A 152 0.25 -9.37 -5.07
C GLY A 152 -1.11 -8.68 -5.27
N ILE A 153 -1.95 -8.50 -4.25
CA ILE A 153 -3.11 -7.60 -4.32
C ILE A 153 -2.59 -6.18 -4.57
N PRO A 154 -3.17 -5.41 -5.52
CA PRO A 154 -2.70 -4.07 -5.78
C PRO A 154 -3.04 -3.11 -4.64
N LEU A 155 -2.05 -2.36 -4.22
CA LEU A 155 -2.14 -1.28 -3.24
C LEU A 155 -1.76 0.05 -3.87
N ILE A 156 -2.19 1.14 -3.23
CA ILE A 156 -1.53 2.43 -3.29
C ILE A 156 -1.06 2.82 -1.89
N GLU A 157 0.11 3.41 -1.82
CA GLU A 157 0.62 4.07 -0.61
C GLU A 157 0.52 5.58 -0.80
N ILE A 158 -0.20 6.23 0.10
CA ILE A 158 -0.37 7.68 0.15
C ILE A 158 0.53 8.22 1.24
N VAL A 159 1.50 9.06 0.88
CA VAL A 159 2.48 9.64 1.80
C VAL A 159 2.20 11.14 1.95
N THR A 160 1.92 11.57 3.19
CA THR A 160 1.73 12.99 3.51
C THR A 160 3.04 13.66 3.89
N ALA A 161 3.08 14.98 3.78
CA ALA A 161 4.14 15.76 4.40
C ALA A 161 4.04 15.71 5.95
N PRO A 162 5.17 15.80 6.70
CA PRO A 162 5.16 15.79 8.16
C PRO A 162 4.80 17.17 8.72
N GLU A 163 3.57 17.61 8.52
CA GLU A 163 3.07 18.95 8.91
C GLU A 163 1.84 18.93 9.82
N ILE A 164 1.27 17.74 10.10
CA ILE A 164 0.12 17.59 10.96
C ILE A 164 0.54 17.79 12.42
N LYS A 165 -0.16 18.65 13.16
CA LYS A 165 0.10 18.91 14.58
C LYS A 165 -0.66 17.93 15.47
N ILE A 166 -0.15 17.71 16.71
CA ILE A 166 -0.83 16.90 17.74
C ILE A 166 -2.27 17.40 17.95
N GLY A 167 -3.21 16.47 18.12
CA GLY A 167 -4.64 16.72 18.26
C GLY A 167 -5.40 16.79 16.93
N ARG A 168 -4.77 17.15 15.83
CA ARG A 168 -5.40 17.20 14.51
C ARG A 168 -5.46 15.84 13.81
N ALA A 169 -4.51 14.96 14.09
CA ALA A 169 -4.51 13.60 13.54
C ALA A 169 -5.67 12.75 14.09
N SER A 170 -6.14 13.02 15.32
CA SER A 170 -7.24 12.27 15.96
C SER A 170 -8.63 12.76 15.53
N CYS A 171 -8.78 13.91 14.89
CA CYS A 171 -10.07 14.40 14.41
C CYS A 171 -10.67 13.56 13.28
N ARG A 172 -9.91 12.60 12.73
CA ARG A 172 -10.31 11.75 11.62
C ARG A 172 -11.21 10.57 12.01
N GLU A 173 -11.33 10.21 13.28
CA GLU A 173 -12.12 9.05 13.74
C GLU A 173 -13.60 9.35 14.02
N ARG A 174 -14.09 10.54 13.71
CA ARG A 174 -15.47 10.95 13.98
C ARG A 174 -16.29 11.23 12.72
N VAL A 175 -16.11 10.42 11.68
CA VAL A 175 -17.05 10.45 10.54
C VAL A 175 -17.79 9.13 10.45
#